data_69e7e55a5bbc3b764ecb33675a9ad5be
#
_entry.id   69e7e55a5bbc3b764ecb33675a9ad5be
#
_cell.length_a   1.000
_cell.length_b   1.000
_cell.length_c   1.000
_cell.angle_alpha   90.00
_cell.angle_beta   90.00
_cell.angle_gamma   90.00
#
_symmetry.space_group_name_H-M   'P 1'
#
loop_
_entity.id
_entity.type
_entity.pdbx_description
1 polymer ?
#
loop_
_entity_poly.entity_id
_entity_poly.type
_entity_poly.pdbx_seq_one_letter_code
_entity_poly.pdbx_strand_id
1 'polypeptide(L)'
;RPPWSDFDGEVSIKLDELALESGQVLTELKAQLKISEALFSVKDITTTLKGGGLFGQANVTYDPIQNPAYQVASSFVFENIDPLLFSKRTYSKFPVQGLFDGQFKFTGSGHTLEEAAENSEGDFTITGRNGILTAFELDSRSQLGLIGAGILGQSLNRPGITAMAQAVPYFKDMKFDSFTLQLVRGKDKQVRI
;
A
#
# COMPACT_ATOMS: atom_id res chain seq x y z
N ARG A 1 26.08 4.45 -8.00
CA ARG A 1 25.33 5.20 -9.01
C ARG A 1 23.97 4.58 -9.18
N PRO A 2 22.87 5.36 -9.23
CA PRO A 2 21.54 4.79 -9.36
C PRO A 2 21.31 4.17 -10.77
N PRO A 3 20.42 3.16 -10.88
CA PRO A 3 20.18 2.46 -12.15
C PRO A 3 19.54 3.35 -13.24
N TRP A 4 18.99 4.50 -12.87
CA TRP A 4 18.37 5.45 -13.80
C TRP A 4 19.27 6.62 -14.18
N SER A 5 20.49 6.70 -13.67
CA SER A 5 21.38 7.86 -13.81
C SER A 5 21.76 8.22 -15.25
N ASP A 6 21.55 7.32 -16.21
CA ASP A 6 21.82 7.55 -17.62
C ASP A 6 20.60 8.15 -18.38
N PHE A 7 19.49 8.37 -17.65
CA PHE A 7 18.28 8.96 -18.19
C PHE A 7 18.08 10.37 -17.62
N ASP A 8 17.60 11.28 -18.46
CA ASP A 8 17.18 12.63 -18.07
C ASP A 8 15.94 13.00 -18.88
N GLY A 9 14.89 13.44 -18.20
CA GLY A 9 13.67 13.86 -18.85
C GLY A 9 12.42 13.82 -18.01
N GLU A 10 11.33 14.27 -18.63
CA GLU A 10 9.99 14.26 -18.06
C GLU A 10 9.03 13.59 -19.05
N VAL A 11 8.16 12.73 -18.51
CA VAL A 11 7.14 12.01 -19.28
C VAL A 11 5.79 12.17 -18.60
N SER A 12 4.80 12.66 -19.35
CA SER A 12 3.40 12.63 -18.93
C SER A 12 2.75 11.35 -19.42
N ILE A 13 2.23 10.56 -18.50
CA ILE A 13 1.50 9.33 -18.77
C ILE A 13 0.02 9.64 -18.71
N LYS A 14 -0.73 9.23 -19.74
CA LYS A 14 -2.18 9.28 -19.76
C LYS A 14 -2.69 8.04 -20.48
N LEU A 15 -3.40 7.20 -19.75
CA LEU A 15 -4.01 5.98 -20.27
C LEU A 15 -5.50 5.98 -19.93
N ASP A 16 -6.34 5.76 -20.91
CA ASP A 16 -7.78 5.69 -20.70
C ASP A 16 -8.14 4.41 -19.96
N GLU A 17 -7.48 3.30 -20.28
CA GLU A 17 -7.66 2.01 -19.62
C GLU A 17 -6.32 1.27 -19.48
N LEU A 18 -6.15 0.60 -18.35
CA LEU A 18 -5.03 -0.30 -18.06
C LEU A 18 -5.55 -1.58 -17.44
N ALA A 19 -5.52 -2.67 -18.18
CA ALA A 19 -5.88 -3.99 -17.67
C ALA A 19 -4.75 -4.55 -16.80
N LEU A 20 -5.11 -4.96 -15.58
CA LEU A 20 -4.21 -5.63 -14.64
C LEU A 20 -4.28 -7.15 -14.84
N GLU A 21 -3.22 -7.86 -14.49
CA GLU A 21 -3.19 -9.34 -14.53
C GLU A 21 -4.27 -9.98 -13.65
N SER A 22 -4.73 -9.28 -12.62
CA SER A 22 -5.85 -9.67 -11.76
C SER A 22 -7.20 -9.68 -12.48
N GLY A 23 -7.28 -9.16 -13.73
CA GLY A 23 -8.50 -8.96 -14.49
C GLY A 23 -9.26 -7.69 -14.13
N GLN A 24 -8.72 -6.83 -13.28
CA GLN A 24 -9.26 -5.50 -13.00
C GLN A 24 -8.79 -4.51 -14.05
N VAL A 25 -9.58 -3.48 -14.28
CA VAL A 25 -9.26 -2.39 -15.21
C VAL A 25 -9.17 -1.10 -14.42
N LEU A 26 -8.01 -0.47 -14.47
CA LEU A 26 -7.84 0.91 -14.04
C LEU A 26 -8.27 1.83 -15.18
N THR A 27 -8.96 2.89 -14.86
CA THR A 27 -9.40 3.87 -15.86
C THR A 27 -8.85 5.25 -15.53
N GLU A 28 -8.67 6.07 -16.55
CA GLU A 28 -8.20 7.46 -16.43
C GLU A 28 -6.86 7.59 -15.69
N LEU A 29 -5.94 6.64 -15.89
CA LEU A 29 -4.62 6.71 -15.27
C LEU A 29 -3.84 7.90 -15.81
N LYS A 30 -3.43 8.77 -14.91
CA LYS A 30 -2.52 9.90 -15.18
C LYS A 30 -1.35 9.83 -14.21
N ALA A 31 -0.17 10.20 -14.68
CA ALA A 31 1.01 10.37 -13.85
C ALA A 31 2.04 11.26 -14.56
N GLN A 32 2.91 11.87 -13.79
CA GLN A 32 4.08 12.61 -14.28
C GLN A 32 5.34 11.92 -13.77
N LEU A 33 6.15 11.44 -14.70
CA LEU A 33 7.45 10.85 -14.41
C LEU A 33 8.54 11.87 -14.71
N LYS A 34 9.39 12.10 -13.72
CA LYS A 34 10.61 12.90 -13.87
C LYS A 34 11.81 12.05 -13.47
N ILE A 35 12.78 11.98 -14.37
CA ILE A 35 14.05 11.28 -14.15
C ILE A 35 15.19 12.27 -14.34
N SER A 36 16.17 12.23 -13.48
CA SER A 36 17.45 12.90 -13.63
C SER A 36 18.51 12.07 -12.90
N GLU A 37 19.80 12.44 -13.01
CA GLU A 37 20.90 11.68 -12.36
C GLU A 37 20.63 11.40 -10.86
N ALA A 38 20.07 12.38 -10.14
CA ALA A 38 19.85 12.29 -8.69
C ALA A 38 18.40 11.99 -8.29
N LEU A 39 17.45 11.93 -9.23
CA LEU A 39 16.03 11.87 -8.91
C LEU A 39 15.28 10.92 -9.83
N PHE A 40 14.52 10.03 -9.23
CA PHE A 40 13.42 9.33 -9.88
C PHE A 40 12.13 9.69 -9.17
N SER A 41 11.19 10.33 -9.86
CA SER A 41 9.97 10.86 -9.27
C SER A 41 8.77 10.51 -10.12
N VAL A 42 7.72 9.99 -9.49
CA VAL A 42 6.40 9.84 -10.09
C VAL A 42 5.43 10.67 -9.26
N LYS A 43 4.80 11.66 -9.89
CA LYS A 43 3.86 12.60 -9.24
C LYS A 43 2.51 12.55 -9.92
N ASP A 44 1.53 13.16 -9.25
CA ASP A 44 0.18 13.34 -9.77
C ASP A 44 -0.45 12.03 -10.28
N ILE A 45 -0.10 10.92 -9.63
CA ILE A 45 -0.72 9.65 -9.92
C ILE A 45 -2.19 9.76 -9.56
N THR A 46 -3.05 9.61 -10.55
CA THR A 46 -4.51 9.55 -10.37
C THR A 46 -5.06 8.43 -11.23
N THR A 47 -5.95 7.64 -10.69
CA THR A 47 -6.69 6.62 -11.45
C THR A 47 -7.97 6.25 -10.74
N THR A 48 -8.92 5.68 -11.48
CA THR A 48 -10.14 5.13 -10.91
C THR A 48 -10.21 3.61 -11.10
N LEU A 49 -10.87 2.95 -10.16
CA LEU A 49 -11.08 1.52 -10.15
C LEU A 49 -12.52 1.24 -9.67
N LYS A 50 -13.42 0.93 -10.61
CA LYS A 50 -14.84 0.61 -10.34
C LYS A 50 -15.52 1.58 -9.37
N GLY A 51 -15.32 2.90 -9.57
CA GLY A 51 -15.94 3.94 -8.76
C GLY A 51 -15.15 4.37 -7.53
N GLY A 52 -14.04 3.70 -7.21
CA GLY A 52 -13.06 4.16 -6.24
C GLY A 52 -11.92 4.93 -6.90
N GLY A 53 -11.23 5.77 -6.15
CA GLY A 53 -10.08 6.55 -6.59
C GLY A 53 -8.77 6.10 -5.96
N LEU A 54 -7.67 6.21 -6.70
CA LEU A 54 -6.31 6.08 -6.18
C LEU A 54 -5.49 7.30 -6.61
N PHE A 55 -4.83 7.93 -5.65
CA PHE A 55 -4.04 9.13 -5.81
C PHE A 55 -2.69 8.94 -5.13
N GLY A 56 -1.61 9.50 -5.71
CA GLY A 56 -0.34 9.36 -5.02
C GLY A 56 0.85 9.95 -5.72
N GLN A 57 1.98 9.79 -5.05
CA GLN A 57 3.31 10.14 -5.56
C GLN A 57 4.37 9.27 -4.89
N ALA A 58 5.49 9.10 -5.58
CA ALA A 58 6.67 8.43 -5.06
C ALA A 58 7.93 9.10 -5.60
N ASN A 59 8.94 9.23 -4.75
CA ASN A 59 10.23 9.81 -5.11
C ASN A 59 11.36 8.94 -4.56
N VAL A 60 12.40 8.83 -5.35
CA VAL A 60 13.69 8.30 -4.92
C VAL A 60 14.74 9.35 -5.23
N THR A 61 15.50 9.76 -4.24
CA THR A 61 16.64 10.66 -4.42
C THR A 61 17.93 9.91 -4.13
N TYR A 62 18.97 10.31 -4.85
CA TYR A 62 20.32 9.80 -4.68
C TYR A 62 21.29 10.96 -4.54
N ASP A 63 22.03 11.00 -3.44
CA ASP A 63 23.10 11.96 -3.20
C ASP A 63 24.36 11.20 -2.73
N PRO A 64 25.41 11.10 -3.54
CA PRO A 64 26.63 10.36 -3.18
C PRO A 64 27.42 10.98 -2.03
N ILE A 65 27.13 12.22 -1.66
CA ILE A 65 27.77 12.92 -0.53
C ILE A 65 27.08 12.57 0.79
N GLN A 66 25.78 12.25 0.74
CA GLN A 66 25.02 11.85 1.92
C GLN A 66 25.31 10.41 2.32
N ASN A 67 25.19 10.15 3.60
CA ASN A 67 25.32 8.81 4.17
C ASN A 67 24.11 8.54 5.11
N PRO A 68 23.16 7.70 4.70
CA PRO A 68 23.08 6.91 3.48
C PRO A 68 22.70 7.72 2.23
N ALA A 69 23.13 7.23 1.05
CA ALA A 69 23.02 7.95 -0.21
C ALA A 69 21.62 7.95 -0.84
N TYR A 70 20.81 6.90 -0.61
CA TYR A 70 19.46 6.79 -1.14
C TYR A 70 18.42 7.22 -0.11
N GLN A 71 17.45 8.00 -0.57
CA GLN A 71 16.25 8.32 0.18
C GLN A 71 15.02 8.00 -0.66
N VAL A 72 14.03 7.37 -0.05
CA VAL A 72 12.74 7.07 -0.66
C VAL A 72 11.63 7.77 0.10
N ALA A 73 10.64 8.30 -0.61
CA ALA A 73 9.43 8.85 -0.02
C ALA A 73 8.23 8.52 -0.92
N SER A 74 7.13 8.11 -0.32
CA SER A 74 5.88 7.89 -1.04
C SER A 74 4.68 8.28 -0.20
N SER A 75 3.62 8.72 -0.87
CA SER A 75 2.34 9.03 -0.27
C SER A 75 1.24 8.61 -1.23
N PHE A 76 0.29 7.82 -0.74
CA PHE A 76 -0.86 7.38 -1.51
C PHE A 76 -2.14 7.53 -0.70
N VAL A 77 -3.23 7.82 -1.41
CA VAL A 77 -4.58 7.87 -0.88
C VAL A 77 -5.46 7.01 -1.77
N PHE A 78 -6.31 6.21 -1.19
CA PHE A 78 -7.38 5.53 -1.92
C PHE A 78 -8.73 5.84 -1.27
N GLU A 79 -9.76 5.92 -2.10
CA GLU A 79 -11.11 6.30 -1.71
C GLU A 79 -12.13 5.34 -2.31
N ASN A 80 -13.13 4.96 -1.53
CA ASN A 80 -14.23 4.10 -1.95
C ASN A 80 -13.80 2.78 -2.61
N ILE A 81 -12.72 2.17 -2.15
CA ILE A 81 -12.22 0.92 -2.69
C ILE A 81 -12.97 -0.26 -2.05
N ASP A 82 -13.56 -1.10 -2.88
CA ASP A 82 -14.07 -2.41 -2.46
C ASP A 82 -12.90 -3.42 -2.48
N PRO A 83 -12.52 -4.01 -1.34
CA PRO A 83 -11.40 -4.96 -1.28
C PRO A 83 -11.62 -6.21 -2.14
N LEU A 84 -12.86 -6.54 -2.50
CA LEU A 84 -13.14 -7.63 -3.43
C LEU A 84 -12.55 -7.43 -4.82
N LEU A 85 -12.28 -6.19 -5.22
CA LEU A 85 -11.64 -5.88 -6.50
C LEU A 85 -10.25 -6.53 -6.62
N PHE A 86 -9.59 -6.80 -5.50
CA PHE A 86 -8.28 -7.43 -5.46
C PHE A 86 -8.33 -8.94 -5.19
N SER A 87 -9.54 -9.50 -5.07
CA SER A 87 -9.74 -10.92 -4.80
C SER A 87 -10.39 -11.62 -5.97
N LYS A 88 -9.88 -12.82 -6.32
CA LYS A 88 -10.56 -13.75 -7.25
C LYS A 88 -11.71 -14.52 -6.57
N ARG A 89 -12.01 -14.23 -5.31
CA ARG A 89 -13.01 -14.93 -4.51
C ARG A 89 -14.38 -14.29 -4.68
N THR A 90 -15.42 -15.11 -4.57
CA THR A 90 -16.80 -14.63 -4.49
C THR A 90 -17.08 -13.95 -3.16
N TYR A 91 -18.02 -13.02 -3.12
CA TYR A 91 -18.43 -12.24 -1.94
C TYR A 91 -18.65 -13.10 -0.69
N SER A 92 -19.26 -14.25 -0.82
CA SER A 92 -19.57 -15.16 0.30
C SER A 92 -18.33 -15.78 0.98
N LYS A 93 -17.16 -15.66 0.37
CA LYS A 93 -15.92 -16.25 0.88
C LYS A 93 -14.83 -15.19 1.19
N PHE A 94 -15.14 -13.91 0.98
CA PHE A 94 -14.20 -12.86 1.28
C PHE A 94 -14.44 -12.34 2.71
N PRO A 95 -13.42 -12.35 3.55
CA PRO A 95 -13.59 -12.06 4.99
C PRO A 95 -13.90 -10.61 5.31
N VAL A 96 -13.76 -9.71 4.33
CA VAL A 96 -13.99 -8.27 4.51
C VAL A 96 -14.83 -7.75 3.37
N GLN A 97 -15.94 -7.11 3.70
CA GLN A 97 -16.84 -6.46 2.75
C GLN A 97 -17.07 -5.02 3.20
N GLY A 98 -17.32 -4.14 2.27
CA GLY A 98 -17.59 -2.73 2.52
C GLY A 98 -16.76 -1.83 1.61
N LEU A 99 -16.87 -0.53 1.80
CA LEU A 99 -16.07 0.48 1.12
C LEU A 99 -14.98 0.98 2.05
N PHE A 100 -13.79 1.13 1.50
CA PHE A 100 -12.62 1.52 2.26
C PHE A 100 -11.98 2.75 1.67
N ASP A 101 -11.62 3.65 2.56
CA ASP A 101 -10.73 4.76 2.30
C ASP A 101 -9.42 4.51 3.06
N GLY A 102 -8.32 5.01 2.55
CA GLY A 102 -7.08 4.90 3.29
C GLY A 102 -5.99 5.81 2.74
N GLN A 103 -4.98 5.99 3.57
CA GLN A 103 -3.78 6.70 3.20
C GLN A 103 -2.57 6.00 3.78
N PHE A 104 -1.47 6.07 3.06
CA PHE A 104 -0.19 5.66 3.58
C PHE A 104 0.92 6.61 3.14
N LYS A 105 1.89 6.79 4.02
CA LYS A 105 3.09 7.56 3.79
C LYS A 105 4.29 6.76 4.25
N PHE A 106 5.32 6.70 3.42
CA PHE A 106 6.58 6.06 3.74
C PHE A 106 7.73 6.99 3.46
N THR A 107 8.73 6.93 4.32
CA THR A 107 10.05 7.50 4.08
C THR A 107 11.10 6.49 4.51
N GLY A 108 12.19 6.40 3.77
CA GLY A 108 13.27 5.48 4.12
C GLY A 108 14.59 5.95 3.55
N SER A 109 15.67 5.43 4.10
CA SER A 109 17.02 5.74 3.64
C SER A 109 17.93 4.51 3.74
N GLY A 110 18.89 4.41 2.82
CA GLY A 110 19.79 3.27 2.73
C GLY A 110 21.00 3.53 1.83
N HIS A 111 21.99 2.66 1.90
CA HIS A 111 23.13 2.69 0.99
C HIS A 111 22.78 2.13 -0.39
N THR A 112 21.73 1.33 -0.46
CA THR A 112 21.11 0.83 -1.68
C THR A 112 19.63 1.19 -1.69
N LEU A 113 19.00 1.09 -2.87
CA LEU A 113 17.56 1.30 -3.00
C LEU A 113 16.76 0.26 -2.20
N GLU A 114 17.22 -0.99 -2.20
CA GLU A 114 16.62 -2.08 -1.44
C GLU A 114 16.69 -1.80 0.07
N GLU A 115 17.86 -1.41 0.57
CA GLU A 115 18.05 -1.03 1.98
C GLU A 115 17.18 0.18 2.36
N ALA A 116 17.06 1.19 1.49
CA ALA A 116 16.19 2.33 1.72
C ALA A 116 14.71 1.93 1.83
N ALA A 117 14.25 0.98 1.02
CA ALA A 117 12.91 0.43 1.09
C ALA A 117 12.71 -0.42 2.36
N GLU A 118 13.67 -1.26 2.72
CA GLU A 118 13.62 -2.09 3.94
C GLU A 118 13.62 -1.25 5.22
N ASN A 119 14.37 -0.15 5.24
CA ASN A 119 14.47 0.77 6.38
C ASN A 119 13.34 1.81 6.40
N SER A 120 12.33 1.65 5.54
CA SER A 120 11.22 2.60 5.51
C SER A 120 10.43 2.61 6.82
N GLU A 121 10.07 3.80 7.25
CA GLU A 121 9.14 4.09 8.33
C GLU A 121 7.92 4.81 7.75
N GLY A 122 6.79 4.78 8.45
CA GLY A 122 5.61 5.46 7.95
C GLY A 122 4.35 5.09 8.70
N ASP A 123 3.27 5.68 8.24
CA ASP A 123 1.93 5.47 8.76
C ASP A 123 0.97 4.98 7.66
N PHE A 124 0.06 4.14 8.09
CA PHE A 124 -1.05 3.65 7.28
C PHE A 124 -2.33 3.79 8.07
N THR A 125 -3.30 4.49 7.52
CA THR A 125 -4.64 4.61 8.09
C THR A 125 -5.64 4.05 7.09
N ILE A 126 -6.54 3.18 7.55
CA ILE A 126 -7.65 2.66 6.78
C ILE A 126 -8.96 2.90 7.54
N THR A 127 -9.97 3.38 6.83
CA THR A 127 -11.33 3.56 7.34
C THR A 127 -12.27 2.72 6.50
N GLY A 128 -13.00 1.81 7.15
CA GLY A 128 -14.05 1.02 6.51
C GLY A 128 -15.42 1.61 6.78
N ARG A 129 -16.33 1.49 5.82
CA ARG A 129 -17.72 1.95 5.92
C ARG A 129 -18.70 0.90 5.42
N ASN A 130 -19.83 0.77 6.15
CA ASN A 130 -20.98 -0.07 5.77
C ASN A 130 -20.56 -1.51 5.41
N GLY A 131 -19.82 -2.15 6.29
CA GLY A 131 -19.18 -3.41 5.98
C GLY A 131 -19.44 -4.53 6.96
N ILE A 132 -18.87 -5.69 6.63
CA ILE A 132 -18.89 -6.89 7.43
C ILE A 132 -17.48 -7.44 7.51
N LEU A 133 -17.00 -7.69 8.73
CA LEU A 133 -15.85 -8.53 8.99
C LEU A 133 -16.39 -9.93 9.32
N THR A 134 -16.25 -10.86 8.39
CA THR A 134 -16.57 -12.26 8.67
C THR A 134 -15.41 -12.91 9.40
N ALA A 135 -15.74 -13.75 10.38
CA ALA A 135 -14.71 -14.49 11.10
C ALA A 135 -13.88 -15.29 10.11
N PHE A 136 -12.61 -15.09 10.24
CA PHE A 136 -11.65 -15.90 9.53
C PHE A 136 -11.72 -17.31 10.07
N GLU A 137 -12.19 -18.27 9.27
CA GLU A 137 -11.72 -19.65 9.42
C GLU A 137 -10.24 -19.62 9.08
N LEU A 138 -9.44 -19.36 10.08
CA LEU A 138 -8.00 -19.22 9.95
C LEU A 138 -7.38 -20.60 9.72
N ASP A 139 -7.11 -20.90 8.49
CA ASP A 139 -5.87 -21.59 8.19
C ASP A 139 -4.76 -20.56 8.47
N SER A 140 -4.06 -20.74 9.58
CA SER A 140 -3.38 -19.69 10.37
C SER A 140 -2.21 -18.96 9.71
N ARG A 141 -1.90 -19.15 8.43
CA ARG A 141 -0.79 -18.49 7.72
C ARG A 141 -1.21 -17.63 6.51
N SER A 142 -2.35 -17.92 5.93
CA SER A 142 -2.68 -17.34 4.62
C SER A 142 -3.55 -16.08 4.67
N GLN A 143 -4.28 -15.82 5.73
CA GLN A 143 -5.37 -14.84 5.67
C GLN A 143 -5.05 -13.48 6.28
N LEU A 144 -4.24 -13.38 7.31
CA LEU A 144 -3.68 -12.09 7.76
C LEU A 144 -2.67 -11.53 6.77
N GLY A 145 -2.01 -12.41 6.00
CA GLY A 145 -1.23 -12.03 4.84
C GLY A 145 -1.99 -11.22 3.81
N LEU A 146 -3.31 -11.44 3.66
CA LEU A 146 -4.12 -10.77 2.63
C LEU A 146 -4.51 -9.33 3.00
N ILE A 147 -4.75 -9.01 4.26
CA ILE A 147 -5.10 -7.64 4.69
C ILE A 147 -3.84 -6.78 4.86
N GLY A 148 -2.77 -7.35 5.36
CA GLY A 148 -1.52 -6.63 5.66
C GLY A 148 -0.40 -6.82 4.65
N ALA A 149 -0.16 -8.04 4.16
CA ALA A 149 1.00 -8.38 3.33
C ALA A 149 0.82 -8.04 1.85
N GLY A 150 -0.42 -7.94 1.35
CA GLY A 150 -0.67 -7.37 0.03
C GLY A 150 -0.28 -5.89 -0.05
N ILE A 151 -0.29 -5.21 1.11
CA ILE A 151 0.01 -3.78 1.22
C ILE A 151 1.41 -3.52 1.80
N LEU A 152 1.90 -4.37 2.70
CA LEU A 152 3.11 -4.08 3.51
C LEU A 152 4.29 -5.04 3.29
N GLY A 153 4.19 -6.02 2.40
CA GLY A 153 5.29 -6.94 2.10
C GLY A 153 5.64 -7.95 3.21
N GLN A 154 6.59 -8.81 2.91
CA GLN A 154 6.97 -10.00 3.71
C GLN A 154 7.48 -9.75 5.15
N SER A 155 7.50 -8.51 5.65
CA SER A 155 8.10 -8.15 6.96
C SER A 155 7.17 -8.27 8.17
N LEU A 156 5.96 -8.84 8.04
CA LEU A 156 4.94 -8.86 9.08
C LEU A 156 4.98 -10.06 10.06
N ASN A 157 6.11 -10.71 10.22
CA ASN A 157 6.27 -11.85 11.14
C ASN A 157 6.59 -11.38 12.58
N ARG A 158 5.68 -10.60 13.25
CA ARG A 158 5.94 -9.99 14.57
C ARG A 158 4.76 -10.01 15.56
N PRO A 159 5.02 -9.90 16.91
CA PRO A 159 4.09 -10.16 18.02
C PRO A 159 2.76 -9.41 18.02
N GLY A 160 2.72 -8.15 17.52
CA GLY A 160 1.47 -7.38 17.49
C GLY A 160 0.42 -7.95 16.53
N ILE A 161 0.87 -8.59 15.45
CA ILE A 161 -0.02 -9.25 14.49
C ILE A 161 -0.54 -10.57 15.05
N THR A 162 0.27 -11.25 15.86
CA THR A 162 -0.16 -12.44 16.60
C THR A 162 -1.29 -12.10 17.57
N ALA A 163 -1.23 -10.95 18.24
CA ALA A 163 -2.30 -10.51 19.14
C ALA A 163 -3.60 -10.19 18.37
N MET A 164 -3.51 -9.54 17.20
CA MET A 164 -4.67 -9.37 16.31
C MET A 164 -5.23 -10.71 15.83
N ALA A 165 -4.37 -11.64 15.41
CA ALA A 165 -4.79 -12.95 14.99
C ALA A 165 -5.52 -13.72 16.09
N GLN A 166 -5.11 -13.57 17.34
CA GLN A 166 -5.76 -14.17 18.52
C GLN A 166 -7.11 -13.50 18.85
N ALA A 167 -7.28 -12.21 18.52
CA ALA A 167 -8.54 -11.50 18.73
C ALA A 167 -9.59 -11.80 17.65
N VAL A 168 -9.16 -12.16 16.44
CA VAL A 168 -10.05 -12.41 15.28
C VAL A 168 -11.17 -13.41 15.54
N PRO A 169 -10.99 -14.56 16.25
CA PRO A 169 -12.09 -15.49 16.54
C PRO A 169 -13.26 -14.88 17.31
N TYR A 170 -13.02 -13.77 18.01
CA TYR A 170 -14.04 -13.05 18.76
C TYR A 170 -14.88 -12.11 17.89
N PHE A 171 -14.45 -11.84 16.65
CA PHE A 171 -15.12 -10.93 15.70
C PHE A 171 -15.89 -11.70 14.61
N LYS A 172 -16.66 -12.71 14.98
CA LYS A 172 -17.46 -13.47 14.04
C LYS A 172 -18.60 -12.62 13.45
N ASP A 173 -18.60 -12.44 12.11
CA ASP A 173 -19.65 -11.72 11.38
C ASP A 173 -19.98 -10.33 11.96
N MET A 174 -18.95 -9.58 12.32
CA MET A 174 -19.10 -8.25 12.86
C MET A 174 -19.52 -7.27 11.76
N LYS A 175 -20.73 -6.76 11.86
CA LYS A 175 -21.17 -5.63 11.03
C LYS A 175 -20.65 -4.34 11.62
N PHE A 176 -20.21 -3.45 10.77
CA PHE A 176 -19.78 -2.11 11.18
C PHE A 176 -20.35 -1.05 10.25
N ASP A 177 -20.76 0.07 10.83
CA ASP A 177 -21.12 1.29 10.09
C ASP A 177 -19.84 2.03 9.68
N SER A 178 -18.90 2.12 10.61
CA SER A 178 -17.54 2.61 10.34
C SER A 178 -16.53 1.98 11.32
N PHE A 179 -15.30 1.83 10.87
CA PHE A 179 -14.14 1.55 11.73
C PHE A 179 -12.92 2.29 11.18
N THR A 180 -11.94 2.52 12.03
CA THR A 180 -10.64 3.05 11.64
C THR A 180 -9.55 2.18 12.26
N LEU A 181 -8.58 1.82 11.42
CA LEU A 181 -7.36 1.13 11.81
C LEU A 181 -6.17 2.03 11.46
N GLN A 182 -5.31 2.27 12.42
CA GLN A 182 -4.06 2.98 12.19
C GLN A 182 -2.88 2.06 12.49
N LEU A 183 -1.94 1.96 11.56
CA LEU A 183 -0.71 1.21 11.70
C LEU A 183 0.46 2.17 11.54
N VAL A 184 1.40 2.12 12.46
CA VAL A 184 2.63 2.91 12.41
C VAL A 184 3.82 1.98 12.40
N ARG A 185 4.69 2.12 11.39
CA ARG A 185 5.97 1.42 11.32
C ARG A 185 7.08 2.39 11.69
N GLY A 186 7.71 2.14 12.82
CA GLY A 186 8.83 2.97 13.29
C GLY A 186 10.19 2.54 12.71
N LYS A 187 11.23 3.32 13.04
CA LYS A 187 12.64 3.02 12.69
C LYS A 187 13.14 1.68 13.20
N ASP A 188 12.57 1.19 14.27
CA ASP A 188 12.83 -0.15 14.84
C ASP A 188 12.20 -1.29 14.01
N LYS A 189 11.62 -0.94 12.85
CA LYS A 189 10.89 -1.87 11.96
C LYS A 189 9.69 -2.56 12.64
N GLN A 190 9.27 -2.09 13.82
CA GLN A 190 8.09 -2.59 14.50
C GLN A 190 6.84 -1.87 13.98
N VAL A 191 5.77 -2.65 13.80
CA VAL A 191 4.44 -2.12 13.50
C VAL A 191 3.67 -2.02 14.80
N ARG A 192 3.09 -0.86 15.05
CA ARG A 192 2.21 -0.56 16.18
C ARG A 192 0.81 -0.25 15.64
N ILE A 193 -0.21 -0.61 16.43
CA ILE A 193 -1.64 -0.41 16.14
C ILE A 193 -2.18 0.57 17.16
#